data_b12bb6d268242ef9a74abcc54ea23f90
#
_entry.id   b12bb6d268242ef9a74abcc54ea23f90
#
_cell.length_a   1.000
_cell.length_b   1.000
_cell.length_c   1.000
_cell.angle_alpha   90.00
_cell.angle_beta   90.00
_cell.angle_gamma   90.00
#
_symmetry.space_group_name_H-M   'P 1'
#
loop_
_entity.id
_entity.type
_entity.pdbx_description
1 polymer ?
#
loop_
_entity_poly.entity_id
_entity_poly.type
_entity_poly.pdbx_seq_one_letter_code
_entity_poly.pdbx_strand_id
1 'polypeptide(L)'
;LLEKEVWSIPNAVVFHKNAVTLPMFSKRKQYLNHRNSLLMVLTNFSLPLTLYIMPIRFSLEFVAILYSLIYLDLKHFFGILHALFWIFLHPHVIFRRRKLVKKIRRIKDKRILRHMYWGSIVFDYYLRKKTLSSDIISE
;
A
#
# COMPACT_ATOMS: atom_id res chain seq x y z
N LEU A 1 -0.43 14.59 5.38
CA LEU A 1 -1.79 15.10 5.58
C LEU A 1 -1.86 16.22 6.62
N LEU A 2 -1.05 16.16 7.68
CA LEU A 2 -1.07 17.11 8.80
C LEU A 2 -0.05 18.25 8.67
N GLU A 3 0.69 18.31 7.56
CA GLU A 3 1.75 19.31 7.35
C GLU A 3 2.82 19.30 8.46
N LYS A 4 3.11 18.10 8.98
CA LYS A 4 4.19 17.87 9.96
C LYS A 4 5.46 17.51 9.24
N GLU A 5 6.58 17.97 9.78
CA GLU A 5 7.91 17.56 9.34
C GLU A 5 8.25 16.17 9.88
N VAL A 6 9.02 15.43 9.09
CA VAL A 6 9.57 14.13 9.47
C VAL A 6 11.06 14.22 9.40
N TRP A 7 11.73 13.97 10.52
CA TRP A 7 13.19 14.03 10.62
C TRP A 7 13.76 12.62 10.61
N SER A 8 14.80 12.43 9.82
CA SER A 8 15.62 11.22 9.86
C SER A 8 16.85 11.49 10.73
N ILE A 9 17.13 10.59 11.67
CA ILE A 9 18.31 10.66 12.53
C ILE A 9 19.28 9.56 12.08
N PRO A 10 20.30 9.87 11.24
CA PRO A 10 21.17 8.85 10.65
C PRO A 10 21.96 8.02 11.67
N ASN A 11 22.25 8.61 12.84
CA ASN A 11 23.02 7.96 13.90
C ASN A 11 22.16 7.05 14.81
N ALA A 12 20.83 7.06 14.65
CA ALA A 12 19.95 6.18 15.42
C ALA A 12 19.86 4.81 14.73
N VAL A 13 20.62 3.86 15.23
CA VAL A 13 20.63 2.48 14.71
C VAL A 13 19.66 1.64 15.52
N VAL A 14 18.68 1.05 14.85
CA VAL A 14 17.71 0.13 15.44
C VAL A 14 17.81 -1.23 14.75
N PHE A 15 18.08 -2.27 15.52
CA PHE A 15 18.05 -3.65 15.03
C PHE A 15 16.62 -4.18 15.05
N HIS A 16 16.06 -4.42 13.85
CA HIS A 16 14.71 -4.93 13.72
C HIS A 16 14.71 -6.40 13.29
N LYS A 17 14.22 -7.28 14.17
CA LYS A 17 13.99 -8.68 13.85
C LYS A 17 12.66 -8.84 13.12
N ASN A 18 12.69 -9.12 11.85
CA ASN A 18 11.49 -9.29 11.02
C ASN A 18 10.66 -10.50 11.43
N ALA A 19 9.33 -10.39 11.27
CA ALA A 19 8.38 -11.50 11.38
C ALA A 19 8.30 -12.19 12.76
N VAL A 20 8.67 -11.48 13.86
CA VAL A 20 8.56 -12.03 15.22
C VAL A 20 7.10 -12.21 15.64
N THR A 21 6.25 -11.23 15.35
CA THR A 21 4.83 -11.24 15.74
C THR A 21 3.91 -11.95 14.75
N LEU A 22 4.26 -11.89 13.46
CA LEU A 22 3.51 -12.54 12.37
C LEU A 22 4.49 -13.20 11.40
N PRO A 23 4.46 -14.53 11.22
CA PRO A 23 5.28 -15.21 10.24
C PRO A 23 5.14 -14.59 8.84
N MET A 24 6.26 -14.43 8.12
CA MET A 24 6.36 -13.73 6.85
C MET A 24 5.30 -14.20 5.84
N PHE A 25 5.12 -15.50 5.71
CA PHE A 25 4.23 -16.14 4.74
C PHE A 25 2.91 -16.65 5.36
N SER A 26 2.47 -16.05 6.50
CA SER A 26 1.19 -16.43 7.07
C SER A 26 0.02 -15.80 6.29
N LYS A 27 -1.09 -16.54 6.14
CA LYS A 27 -2.35 -16.04 5.55
C LYS A 27 -2.79 -14.72 6.21
N ARG A 28 -2.63 -14.60 7.54
CA ARG A 28 -3.00 -13.39 8.28
C ARG A 28 -2.15 -12.18 7.87
N LYS A 29 -0.85 -12.36 7.66
CA LYS A 29 0.04 -11.28 7.20
C LYS A 29 -0.33 -10.83 5.79
N GLN A 30 -0.56 -11.77 4.87
CA GLN A 30 -0.99 -11.47 3.50
C GLN A 30 -2.33 -10.70 3.51
N TYR A 31 -3.32 -11.21 4.24
CA TYR A 31 -4.60 -10.51 4.42
C TYR A 31 -4.42 -9.06 4.90
N LEU A 32 -3.62 -8.85 5.96
CA LEU A 32 -3.39 -7.52 6.51
C LEU A 32 -2.68 -6.58 5.53
N ASN A 33 -1.70 -7.08 4.79
CA ASN A 33 -0.97 -6.30 3.80
C ASN A 33 -1.90 -5.78 2.70
N HIS A 34 -2.66 -6.66 2.07
CA HIS A 34 -3.59 -6.31 0.99
C HIS A 34 -4.71 -5.40 1.50
N ARG A 35 -5.37 -5.76 2.61
CA ARG A 35 -6.43 -4.96 3.22
C ARG A 35 -5.95 -3.55 3.59
N ASN A 36 -4.81 -3.43 4.28
CA ASN A 36 -4.32 -2.15 4.76
C ASN A 36 -3.85 -1.26 3.60
N SER A 37 -3.24 -1.84 2.57
CA SER A 37 -2.85 -1.13 1.36
C SER A 37 -4.07 -0.57 0.62
N LEU A 38 -5.12 -1.36 0.43
CA LEU A 38 -6.38 -0.91 -0.15
C LEU A 38 -7.05 0.18 0.70
N LEU A 39 -7.13 -0.02 2.03
CA LEU A 39 -7.67 0.98 2.95
C LEU A 39 -6.91 2.30 2.88
N MET A 40 -5.58 2.26 2.77
CA MET A 40 -4.75 3.46 2.67
C MET A 40 -5.16 4.30 1.45
N VAL A 41 -5.31 3.67 0.28
CA VAL A 41 -5.75 4.37 -0.94
C VAL A 41 -7.19 4.87 -0.79
N LEU A 42 -8.10 4.02 -0.34
CA LEU A 42 -9.52 4.33 -0.21
C LEU A 42 -9.81 5.45 0.80
N THR A 43 -8.97 5.66 1.81
CA THR A 43 -9.28 6.58 2.90
C THR A 43 -8.48 7.87 2.91
N ASN A 44 -7.25 7.88 2.36
CA ASN A 44 -6.33 9.01 2.53
C ASN A 44 -6.30 9.98 1.34
N PHE A 45 -6.68 9.54 0.14
CA PHE A 45 -6.71 10.40 -1.04
C PHE A 45 -8.08 11.06 -1.26
N SER A 46 -8.12 12.15 -2.04
CA SER A 46 -9.38 12.74 -2.49
C SER A 46 -10.18 11.74 -3.33
N LEU A 47 -11.49 11.93 -3.42
CA LEU A 47 -12.34 11.00 -4.17
C LEU A 47 -11.93 10.89 -5.64
N PRO A 48 -11.66 11.99 -6.39
CA PRO A 48 -11.23 11.88 -7.79
C PRO A 48 -9.94 11.06 -7.94
N LEU A 49 -8.95 11.31 -7.10
CA LEU A 49 -7.69 10.57 -7.14
C LEU A 49 -7.88 9.09 -6.74
N THR A 50 -8.73 8.84 -5.75
CA THR A 50 -9.08 7.46 -5.37
C THR A 50 -9.71 6.71 -6.54
N LEU A 51 -10.68 7.33 -7.23
CA LEU A 51 -11.34 6.70 -8.39
C LEU A 51 -10.38 6.48 -9.55
N TYR A 52 -9.37 7.32 -9.72
CA TYR A 52 -8.33 7.14 -10.72
C TYR A 52 -7.37 5.99 -10.38
N ILE A 53 -6.94 5.89 -9.11
CA ILE A 53 -5.96 4.88 -8.67
C ILE A 53 -6.59 3.49 -8.49
N MET A 54 -7.85 3.41 -8.05
CA MET A 54 -8.46 2.13 -7.68
C MET A 54 -8.52 1.09 -8.81
N PRO A 55 -8.84 1.43 -10.08
CA PRO A 55 -8.77 0.46 -11.17
C PRO A 55 -7.39 -0.17 -11.32
N ILE A 56 -6.32 0.64 -11.28
CA ILE A 56 -4.93 0.17 -11.33
C ILE A 56 -4.63 -0.73 -10.13
N ARG A 57 -5.08 -0.33 -8.95
CA ARG A 57 -4.86 -1.11 -7.73
C ARG A 57 -5.58 -2.46 -7.75
N PHE A 58 -6.80 -2.52 -8.27
CA PHE A 58 -7.53 -3.78 -8.45
C PHE A 58 -6.87 -4.67 -9.51
N SER A 59 -6.34 -4.10 -10.60
CA SER A 59 -5.57 -4.88 -11.58
C SER A 59 -4.34 -5.53 -10.95
N LEU A 60 -3.64 -4.82 -10.05
CA LEU A 60 -2.51 -5.39 -9.31
C LEU A 60 -2.94 -6.51 -8.34
N GLU A 61 -4.11 -6.38 -7.69
CA GLU A 61 -4.66 -7.47 -6.86
C GLU A 61 -5.00 -8.69 -7.72
N PHE A 62 -5.56 -8.48 -8.91
CA PHE A 62 -5.86 -9.56 -9.84
C PHE A 62 -4.59 -10.28 -10.31
N VAL A 63 -3.53 -9.54 -10.67
CA VAL A 63 -2.22 -10.11 -11.00
C VAL A 63 -1.65 -10.91 -9.83
N ALA A 64 -1.76 -10.40 -8.59
CA ALA A 64 -1.29 -11.10 -7.40
C ALA A 64 -2.09 -12.40 -7.15
N ILE A 65 -3.40 -12.42 -7.43
CA ILE A 65 -4.24 -13.62 -7.39
C ILE A 65 -3.75 -14.65 -8.40
N LEU A 66 -3.55 -14.25 -9.66
CA LEU A 66 -3.05 -15.14 -10.71
C LEU A 66 -1.68 -15.70 -10.36
N TYR A 67 -0.77 -14.83 -9.88
CA TYR A 67 0.56 -15.24 -9.42
C TYR A 67 0.47 -16.31 -8.31
N SER A 68 -0.36 -16.07 -7.30
CA SER A 68 -0.51 -17.02 -6.19
C SER A 68 -1.12 -18.37 -6.62
N LEU A 69 -1.98 -18.38 -7.65
CA LEU A 69 -2.51 -19.62 -8.24
C LEU A 69 -1.43 -20.38 -9.03
N ILE A 70 -0.64 -19.68 -9.85
CA ILE A 70 0.43 -20.30 -10.64
C ILE A 70 1.47 -20.96 -9.73
N TYR A 71 1.83 -20.31 -8.62
CA TYR A 71 2.81 -20.85 -7.66
C TYR A 71 2.20 -21.68 -6.54
N LEU A 72 0.88 -21.98 -6.60
CA LEU A 72 0.13 -22.75 -5.60
C LEU A 72 0.28 -22.21 -4.17
N ASP A 73 0.51 -20.90 -4.02
CA ASP A 73 0.53 -20.24 -2.71
C ASP A 73 -0.89 -19.94 -2.23
N LEU A 74 -1.55 -20.99 -1.71
CA LEU A 74 -2.92 -20.91 -1.20
C LEU A 74 -3.06 -19.93 -0.04
N LYS A 75 -2.01 -19.74 0.78
CA LYS A 75 -2.04 -18.79 1.91
C LYS A 75 -2.13 -17.35 1.39
N HIS A 76 -1.37 -17.02 0.36
CA HIS A 76 -1.42 -15.72 -0.30
C HIS A 76 -2.76 -15.52 -1.01
N PHE A 77 -3.17 -16.48 -1.83
CA PHE A 77 -4.46 -16.48 -2.53
C PHE A 77 -5.64 -16.17 -1.61
N PHE A 78 -5.83 -16.98 -0.55
CA PHE A 78 -6.92 -16.76 0.42
C PHE A 78 -6.71 -15.48 1.25
N GLY A 79 -5.49 -15.03 1.43
CA GLY A 79 -5.18 -13.74 2.07
C GLY A 79 -5.74 -12.57 1.26
N ILE A 80 -5.49 -12.55 -0.06
CA ILE A 80 -6.00 -11.51 -0.98
C ILE A 80 -7.52 -11.54 -1.04
N LEU A 81 -8.12 -12.71 -1.28
CA LEU A 81 -9.57 -12.83 -1.35
C LEU A 81 -10.26 -12.35 -0.08
N HIS A 82 -9.72 -12.72 1.09
CA HIS A 82 -10.24 -12.26 2.37
C HIS A 82 -10.13 -10.73 2.52
N ALA A 83 -9.04 -10.13 2.04
CA ALA A 83 -8.86 -8.68 2.07
C ALA A 83 -9.89 -7.95 1.19
N LEU A 84 -10.09 -8.42 -0.04
CA LEU A 84 -11.07 -7.86 -0.97
C LEU A 84 -12.50 -8.00 -0.42
N PHE A 85 -12.85 -9.18 0.06
CA PHE A 85 -14.15 -9.45 0.64
C PHE A 85 -14.42 -8.58 1.88
N TRP A 86 -13.40 -8.42 2.74
CA TRP A 86 -13.52 -7.55 3.90
C TRP A 86 -13.77 -6.09 3.49
N ILE A 87 -13.04 -5.55 2.50
CA ILE A 87 -13.24 -4.19 1.99
C ILE A 87 -14.67 -4.01 1.47
N PHE A 88 -15.18 -4.99 0.74
CA PHE A 88 -16.53 -4.95 0.17
C PHE A 88 -17.62 -4.98 1.27
N LEU A 89 -17.44 -5.77 2.30
CA LEU A 89 -18.41 -5.91 3.40
C LEU A 89 -18.36 -4.77 4.43
N HIS A 90 -17.29 -3.97 4.45
CA HIS A 90 -17.11 -2.92 5.46
C HIS A 90 -17.01 -1.49 4.87
N PRO A 91 -17.91 -1.07 3.97
CA PRO A 91 -17.90 0.27 3.40
C PRO A 91 -18.04 1.36 4.47
N HIS A 92 -18.81 1.08 5.53
CA HIS A 92 -19.00 1.98 6.67
C HIS A 92 -17.67 2.37 7.34
N VAL A 93 -16.69 1.46 7.41
CA VAL A 93 -15.35 1.75 7.96
C VAL A 93 -14.62 2.74 7.06
N ILE A 94 -14.72 2.55 5.73
CA ILE A 94 -14.10 3.45 4.74
C ILE A 94 -14.70 4.86 4.87
N PHE A 95 -16.03 4.98 4.90
CA PHE A 95 -16.72 6.27 5.03
C PHE A 95 -16.36 6.96 6.34
N ARG A 96 -16.35 6.24 7.48
CA ARG A 96 -15.97 6.79 8.78
C ARG A 96 -14.52 7.31 8.76
N ARG A 97 -13.58 6.54 8.22
CA ARG A 97 -12.18 6.95 8.10
C ARG A 97 -12.01 8.15 7.17
N ARG A 98 -12.69 8.17 6.02
CA ARG A 98 -12.69 9.34 5.12
C ARG A 98 -13.17 10.60 5.81
N LYS A 99 -14.25 10.49 6.61
CA LYS A 99 -14.78 11.62 7.40
C LYS A 99 -13.74 12.14 8.40
N LEU A 100 -13.03 11.24 9.09
CA LEU A 100 -11.93 11.62 9.99
C LEU A 100 -10.78 12.27 9.24
N VAL A 101 -10.30 11.66 8.15
CA VAL A 101 -9.22 12.21 7.32
C VAL A 101 -9.58 13.58 6.79
N LYS A 102 -10.83 13.78 6.32
CA LYS A 102 -11.30 15.09 5.85
C LYS A 102 -11.21 16.18 6.92
N LYS A 103 -11.48 15.83 8.20
CA LYS A 103 -11.38 16.79 9.33
C LYS A 103 -9.94 17.22 9.62
N ILE A 104 -8.98 16.31 9.50
CA ILE A 104 -7.57 16.56 9.87
C ILE A 104 -6.69 16.95 8.68
N ARG A 105 -7.17 16.75 7.47
CA ARG A 105 -6.39 16.96 6.25
C ARG A 105 -6.21 18.45 5.96
N ARG A 106 -4.94 18.90 5.88
CA ARG A 106 -4.55 20.28 5.56
C ARG A 106 -3.89 20.41 4.18
N ILE A 107 -3.43 19.30 3.59
CA ILE A 107 -2.65 19.28 2.37
C ILE A 107 -3.43 18.63 1.23
N LYS A 108 -3.42 19.25 0.05
CA LYS A 108 -4.02 18.71 -1.19
C LYS A 108 -3.16 17.56 -1.74
N ASP A 109 -3.81 16.62 -2.47
CA ASP A 109 -3.13 15.49 -3.11
C ASP A 109 -1.97 15.91 -4.01
N LYS A 110 -2.14 16.96 -4.81
CA LYS A 110 -1.08 17.47 -5.70
C LYS A 110 0.23 17.76 -4.97
N ARG A 111 0.17 18.29 -3.73
CA ARG A 111 1.35 18.57 -2.92
C ARG A 111 2.00 17.28 -2.42
N ILE A 112 1.19 16.28 -2.05
CA ILE A 112 1.69 14.96 -1.61
C ILE A 112 2.35 14.25 -2.79
N LEU A 113 1.65 14.16 -3.93
CA LEU A 113 2.12 13.47 -5.11
C LEU A 113 3.41 14.06 -5.68
N ARG A 114 3.65 15.36 -5.51
CA ARG A 114 4.90 16.01 -5.96
C ARG A 114 6.15 15.42 -5.30
N HIS A 115 6.00 14.87 -4.09
CA HIS A 115 7.10 14.26 -3.33
C HIS A 115 7.08 12.73 -3.39
N MET A 116 6.23 12.15 -4.23
CA MET A 116 6.17 10.71 -4.45
C MET A 116 6.81 10.37 -5.78
N TYR A 117 7.44 9.21 -5.82
CA TYR A 117 7.97 8.67 -7.06
C TYR A 117 6.83 8.38 -8.05
N TRP A 118 6.95 8.87 -9.29
CA TRP A 118 5.91 8.77 -10.32
C TRP A 118 5.93 7.44 -11.08
N GLY A 119 7.00 6.67 -10.93
CA GLY A 119 7.14 5.36 -11.54
C GLY A 119 6.53 4.24 -10.71
N SER A 120 6.72 3.02 -11.17
CA SER A 120 6.35 1.81 -10.45
C SER A 120 7.61 1.13 -9.92
N ILE A 121 7.80 1.13 -8.60
CA ILE A 121 8.92 0.45 -7.93
C ILE A 121 8.94 -1.04 -8.31
N VAL A 122 7.78 -1.67 -8.49
CA VAL A 122 7.67 -3.06 -8.92
C VAL A 122 8.20 -3.24 -10.33
N PHE A 123 7.83 -2.35 -11.25
CA PHE A 123 8.33 -2.37 -12.63
C PHE A 123 9.85 -2.13 -12.68
N ASP A 124 10.34 -1.15 -11.94
CA ASP A 124 11.77 -0.84 -11.90
C ASP A 124 12.58 -1.97 -11.31
N TYR A 125 12.11 -2.60 -10.24
CA TYR A 125 12.77 -3.72 -9.61
C TYR A 125 12.83 -4.96 -10.52
N TYR A 126 11.69 -5.40 -11.07
CA TYR A 126 11.62 -6.65 -11.84
C TYR A 126 12.06 -6.52 -13.29
N LEU A 127 11.77 -5.42 -13.96
CA LEU A 127 12.05 -5.23 -15.39
C LEU A 127 13.30 -4.39 -15.64
N ARG A 128 13.51 -3.33 -14.87
CA ARG A 128 14.71 -2.47 -15.01
C ARG A 128 15.86 -2.89 -14.09
N LYS A 129 15.65 -3.87 -13.20
CA LYS A 129 16.65 -4.39 -12.24
C LYS A 129 17.27 -3.31 -11.35
N LYS A 130 16.55 -2.24 -11.08
CA LYS A 130 16.97 -1.18 -10.16
C LYS A 130 16.75 -1.69 -8.73
N THR A 131 17.82 -1.93 -7.99
CA THR A 131 17.77 -2.55 -6.64
C THR A 131 18.01 -1.58 -5.51
N LEU A 132 18.63 -0.45 -5.79
CA LEU A 132 18.94 0.59 -4.81
C LEU A 132 17.97 1.77 -4.94
N SER A 133 17.65 2.38 -3.81
CA SER A 133 16.83 3.60 -3.79
C SER A 133 17.49 4.77 -4.55
N SER A 134 18.82 4.84 -4.53
CA SER A 134 19.60 5.80 -5.31
C SER A 134 19.35 5.69 -6.82
N ASP A 135 19.15 4.47 -7.34
CA ASP A 135 18.88 4.23 -8.77
C ASP A 135 17.51 4.75 -9.21
N ILE A 136 16.62 5.00 -8.25
CA ILE A 136 15.24 5.42 -8.48
C ILE A 136 15.08 6.94 -8.26
N ILE A 137 15.82 7.51 -7.31
CA ILE A 137 15.67 8.91 -6.88
C ILE A 137 16.54 9.87 -7.69
N SER A 138 17.56 9.37 -8.41
CA SER A 138 18.50 10.19 -9.20
C SER A 138 17.94 10.68 -10.54
N GLU A 139 16.71 10.39 -10.88
CA GLU A 139 15.96 10.95 -12.01
C GLU A 139 14.94 12.00 -11.52
#